data_ceeed1e221ddaf0fccf7c724aba03015
#
_entry.id   ceeed1e221ddaf0fccf7c724aba03015
#
_cell.length_a   1.000
_cell.length_b   1.000
_cell.length_c   1.000
_cell.angle_alpha   90.00
_cell.angle_beta   90.00
_cell.angle_gamma   90.00
#
_symmetry.space_group_name_H-M   'P 1'
#
loop_
_entity.id
_entity.type
_entity.pdbx_description
1 polymer ?
#
loop_
_entity_poly.entity_id
_entity_poly.type
_entity_poly.pdbx_seq_one_letter_code
_entity_poly.pdbx_strand_id
1 'polypeptide(L)'
;MPDPALRLPAYVDLRLLGRCNLSCPFCFGPRHEVPSMDEKDAFRVVELLRRAEVRGVVISGGEPTLLPYLTDLVAELSEPLPSGAPGPRVVLSTNGLAPVVTMKRILPHLSWIAVPVESADLEQHQRMRTGVAPHRDRVLGLLKEVRTRHGHVRVKLGTVVTRLNATGAHSVLDLVQKDAWLPHVWKIYQMSETNYGADNRDWLAVSDDVFEDVVERCAKTAADRGVQLQVYRNSTRSGSYLFVDPDCQVVVIDEGRERRIGDLFEDQEKIAADLHGAVDLTRNAGNFSGTYPDL
;
A
#
# COMPACT_ATOMS: atom_id res chain seq x y z
N MET A 1 -3.80 -20.51 -21.38
CA MET A 1 -2.33 -20.53 -21.30
C MET A 1 -1.90 -19.11 -21.01
N PRO A 2 -0.91 -18.85 -20.12
CA PRO A 2 -0.45 -17.50 -19.91
C PRO A 2 -0.01 -16.90 -21.23
N ASP A 3 -0.35 -15.63 -21.44
CA ASP A 3 0.10 -14.90 -22.63
C ASP A 3 1.63 -14.81 -22.56
N PRO A 4 2.39 -15.38 -23.51
CA PRO A 4 3.85 -15.43 -23.40
C PRO A 4 4.51 -14.05 -23.55
N ALA A 5 3.75 -13.01 -23.90
CA ALA A 5 4.28 -11.68 -24.21
C ALA A 5 4.52 -10.80 -22.98
N LEU A 6 3.67 -10.87 -21.94
CA LEU A 6 3.73 -9.94 -20.82
C LEU A 6 4.20 -10.63 -19.52
N ARG A 7 5.51 -10.50 -19.22
CA ARG A 7 6.08 -10.92 -17.94
C ARG A 7 6.04 -9.76 -16.94
N LEU A 8 5.02 -9.75 -16.09
CA LEU A 8 4.91 -8.79 -15.00
C LEU A 8 5.82 -9.18 -13.81
N PRO A 9 6.26 -8.22 -12.98
CA PRO A 9 6.86 -8.50 -11.69
C PRO A 9 5.94 -9.33 -10.80
N ALA A 10 6.53 -10.00 -9.80
CA ALA A 10 5.76 -10.84 -8.88
C ALA A 10 4.66 -10.08 -8.13
N TYR A 11 4.84 -8.78 -7.94
CA TYR A 11 3.90 -7.93 -7.21
C TYR A 11 3.55 -6.68 -8.00
N VAL A 12 2.26 -6.39 -8.07
CA VAL A 12 1.69 -5.23 -8.77
C VAL A 12 0.86 -4.43 -7.77
N ASP A 13 1.01 -3.12 -7.81
CA ASP A 13 0.18 -2.18 -7.05
C ASP A 13 -0.89 -1.60 -7.99
N LEU A 14 -2.14 -1.99 -7.79
CA LEU A 14 -3.28 -1.58 -8.59
C LEU A 14 -3.94 -0.37 -7.93
N ARG A 15 -3.74 0.80 -8.53
CA ARG A 15 -4.32 2.07 -8.10
C ARG A 15 -5.67 2.25 -8.80
N LEU A 16 -6.75 2.05 -8.07
CA LEU A 16 -8.10 2.06 -8.67
C LEU A 16 -8.70 3.45 -8.84
N LEU A 17 -8.21 4.46 -8.10
CA LEU A 17 -8.80 5.81 -8.09
C LEU A 17 -7.87 6.84 -7.46
N GLY A 18 -8.08 8.13 -7.80
CA GLY A 18 -7.46 9.25 -7.07
C GLY A 18 -8.29 9.70 -5.87
N ARG A 19 -9.63 9.63 -5.96
CA ARG A 19 -10.55 10.12 -4.91
C ARG A 19 -10.31 9.44 -3.57
N CYS A 20 -10.26 10.26 -2.51
CA CYS A 20 -10.16 9.82 -1.11
C CYS A 20 -11.11 10.64 -0.23
N ASN A 21 -11.53 10.09 0.91
CA ASN A 21 -12.28 10.80 1.94
C ASN A 21 -11.39 11.43 3.02
N LEU A 22 -10.06 11.44 2.81
CA LEU A 22 -9.06 12.19 3.57
C LEU A 22 -8.30 13.15 2.65
N SER A 23 -7.66 14.17 3.24
CA SER A 23 -6.85 15.16 2.54
C SER A 23 -5.45 15.28 3.16
N CYS A 24 -4.75 14.14 3.27
CA CYS A 24 -3.44 14.07 3.92
C CYS A 24 -2.39 14.87 3.14
N PRO A 25 -1.71 15.87 3.74
CA PRO A 25 -0.81 16.76 3.02
C PRO A 25 0.50 16.10 2.56
N PHE A 26 0.81 14.90 3.03
CA PHE A 26 1.99 14.11 2.65
C PHE A 26 1.65 12.93 1.72
N CYS A 27 0.42 12.88 1.18
CA CYS A 27 -0.05 11.70 0.45
C CYS A 27 0.80 11.43 -0.81
N PHE A 28 1.24 10.17 -0.94
CA PHE A 28 1.93 9.65 -2.11
C PHE A 28 0.95 9.21 -3.22
N GLY A 29 -0.30 8.91 -2.86
CA GLY A 29 -1.31 8.40 -3.79
C GLY A 29 -1.61 9.36 -4.95
N PRO A 30 -2.33 8.91 -5.97
CA PRO A 30 -2.78 9.76 -7.07
C PRO A 30 -3.54 10.98 -6.54
N ARG A 31 -3.51 12.07 -7.30
CA ARG A 31 -4.28 13.28 -6.96
C ARG A 31 -5.78 12.98 -7.02
N HIS A 32 -6.57 13.68 -6.18
CA HIS A 32 -8.00 13.40 -6.02
C HIS A 32 -8.81 13.59 -7.30
N GLU A 33 -8.38 14.46 -8.19
CA GLU A 33 -8.98 14.71 -9.50
C GLU A 33 -8.75 13.60 -10.53
N VAL A 34 -7.85 12.66 -10.26
CA VAL A 34 -7.66 11.48 -11.12
C VAL A 34 -8.92 10.62 -11.08
N PRO A 35 -9.56 10.35 -12.23
CA PRO A 35 -10.79 9.55 -12.29
C PRO A 35 -10.60 8.16 -11.69
N SER A 36 -11.69 7.56 -11.27
CA SER A 36 -11.69 6.14 -10.89
C SER A 36 -11.62 5.26 -12.14
N MET A 37 -10.90 4.15 -12.07
CA MET A 37 -11.00 3.08 -13.05
C MET A 37 -12.46 2.61 -13.12
N ASP A 38 -12.97 2.44 -14.31
CA ASP A 38 -14.32 1.88 -14.42
C ASP A 38 -14.35 0.38 -14.06
N GLU A 39 -15.52 -0.11 -13.71
CA GLU A 39 -15.68 -1.49 -13.25
C GLU A 39 -15.20 -2.49 -14.29
N LYS A 40 -15.55 -2.28 -15.57
CA LYS A 40 -15.19 -3.19 -16.67
C LYS A 40 -13.69 -3.28 -16.84
N ASP A 41 -12.98 -2.14 -16.82
CA ASP A 41 -11.52 -2.12 -16.96
C ASP A 41 -10.85 -2.69 -15.72
N ALA A 42 -11.38 -2.44 -14.53
CA ALA A 42 -10.87 -3.05 -13.29
C ALA A 42 -10.88 -4.59 -13.34
N PHE A 43 -11.98 -5.17 -13.80
CA PHE A 43 -12.09 -6.63 -13.97
C PHE A 43 -11.21 -7.17 -15.11
N ARG A 44 -11.05 -6.43 -16.21
CA ARG A 44 -10.09 -6.79 -17.27
C ARG A 44 -8.63 -6.79 -16.76
N VAL A 45 -8.26 -5.81 -15.93
CA VAL A 45 -6.94 -5.78 -15.28
C VAL A 45 -6.77 -6.99 -14.38
N VAL A 46 -7.75 -7.31 -13.53
CA VAL A 46 -7.72 -8.49 -12.66
C VAL A 46 -7.54 -9.78 -13.48
N GLU A 47 -8.30 -9.95 -14.56
CA GLU A 47 -8.16 -11.10 -15.45
C GLU A 47 -6.74 -11.21 -16.02
N LEU A 48 -6.16 -10.09 -16.47
CA LEU A 48 -4.79 -10.06 -17.00
C LEU A 48 -3.76 -10.43 -15.92
N LEU A 49 -3.86 -9.83 -14.71
CA LEU A 49 -2.96 -10.13 -13.61
C LEU A 49 -3.02 -11.60 -13.18
N ARG A 50 -4.21 -12.19 -13.18
CA ARG A 50 -4.41 -13.62 -12.91
C ARG A 50 -3.82 -14.50 -14.00
N ARG A 51 -3.97 -14.15 -15.28
CA ARG A 51 -3.33 -14.86 -16.41
C ARG A 51 -1.81 -14.75 -16.38
N ALA A 52 -1.27 -13.61 -15.97
CA ALA A 52 0.16 -13.39 -15.80
C ALA A 52 0.72 -14.10 -14.56
N GLU A 53 -0.14 -14.77 -13.77
CA GLU A 53 0.23 -15.51 -12.55
C GLU A 53 1.06 -14.68 -11.57
N VAL A 54 0.70 -13.38 -11.42
CA VAL A 54 1.37 -12.53 -10.43
C VAL A 54 1.15 -13.10 -9.01
N ARG A 55 2.17 -13.04 -8.17
CA ARG A 55 2.10 -13.63 -6.81
C ARG A 55 1.25 -12.81 -5.84
N GLY A 56 1.16 -11.52 -6.08
CA GLY A 56 0.35 -10.67 -5.22
C GLY A 56 -0.01 -9.33 -5.85
N VAL A 57 -1.15 -8.81 -5.41
CA VAL A 57 -1.67 -7.51 -5.86
C VAL A 57 -1.98 -6.66 -4.64
N VAL A 58 -1.44 -5.44 -4.63
CA VAL A 58 -1.82 -4.41 -3.66
C VAL A 58 -2.93 -3.58 -4.27
N ILE A 59 -4.10 -3.62 -3.71
CA ILE A 59 -5.21 -2.74 -4.07
C ILE A 59 -5.03 -1.42 -3.32
N SER A 60 -4.86 -0.34 -4.07
CA SER A 60 -4.57 1.00 -3.55
C SER A 60 -5.21 2.11 -4.39
N GLY A 61 -4.68 3.31 -4.30
CA GLY A 61 -5.15 4.52 -4.97
C GLY A 61 -5.32 5.66 -3.97
N GLY A 62 -6.44 6.39 -4.07
CA GLY A 62 -6.93 7.26 -3.01
C GLY A 62 -7.47 6.41 -1.85
N GLU A 63 -8.79 6.17 -1.82
CA GLU A 63 -9.38 5.19 -0.89
C GLU A 63 -10.21 4.15 -1.63
N PRO A 64 -9.69 2.92 -1.82
CA PRO A 64 -10.34 1.88 -2.62
C PRO A 64 -11.74 1.51 -2.14
N THR A 65 -11.99 1.58 -0.84
CA THR A 65 -13.28 1.22 -0.24
C THR A 65 -14.43 2.16 -0.61
N LEU A 66 -14.15 3.23 -1.33
CA LEU A 66 -15.16 4.11 -1.93
C LEU A 66 -15.76 3.57 -3.24
N LEU A 67 -15.17 2.51 -3.80
CA LEU A 67 -15.63 1.90 -5.04
C LEU A 67 -16.72 0.85 -4.76
N PRO A 68 -17.87 0.92 -5.41
CA PRO A 68 -18.98 -0.01 -5.15
C PRO A 68 -18.64 -1.45 -5.55
N TYR A 69 -17.81 -1.65 -6.56
CA TYR A 69 -17.41 -2.96 -7.09
C TYR A 69 -16.20 -3.58 -6.37
N LEU A 70 -15.58 -2.88 -5.40
CA LEU A 70 -14.35 -3.35 -4.76
C LEU A 70 -14.49 -4.75 -4.15
N THR A 71 -15.61 -5.04 -3.49
CA THR A 71 -15.82 -6.33 -2.83
C THR A 71 -15.75 -7.48 -3.83
N ASP A 72 -16.43 -7.32 -4.94
CA ASP A 72 -16.53 -8.37 -5.97
C ASP A 72 -15.18 -8.50 -6.72
N LEU A 73 -14.50 -7.37 -6.95
CA LEU A 73 -13.16 -7.35 -7.54
C LEU A 73 -12.13 -8.10 -6.69
N VAL A 74 -12.13 -7.87 -5.37
CA VAL A 74 -11.21 -8.52 -4.44
C VAL A 74 -11.53 -10.01 -4.32
N ALA A 75 -12.81 -10.37 -4.34
CA ALA A 75 -13.25 -11.77 -4.34
C ALA A 75 -12.71 -12.49 -5.57
N GLU A 76 -12.95 -11.96 -6.78
CA GLU A 76 -12.45 -12.56 -8.02
C GLU A 76 -10.93 -12.66 -8.07
N LEU A 77 -10.22 -11.60 -7.62
CA LEU A 77 -8.76 -11.61 -7.59
C LEU A 77 -8.19 -12.72 -6.70
N SER A 78 -8.88 -13.06 -5.60
CA SER A 78 -8.44 -14.07 -4.64
C SER A 78 -8.78 -15.51 -5.01
N GLU A 79 -9.65 -15.73 -6.01
CA GLU A 79 -10.05 -17.07 -6.44
C GLU A 79 -8.85 -17.88 -6.98
N PRO A 80 -8.86 -19.21 -6.85
CA PRO A 80 -7.83 -20.06 -7.44
C PRO A 80 -7.68 -19.81 -8.96
N LEU A 81 -6.47 -20.00 -9.46
CA LEU A 81 -6.19 -19.87 -10.89
C LEU A 81 -6.80 -21.05 -11.68
N PRO A 82 -7.07 -20.89 -12.99
CA PRO A 82 -7.56 -21.99 -13.83
C PRO A 82 -6.62 -23.21 -13.85
N SER A 83 -5.34 -23.02 -13.54
CA SER A 83 -4.33 -24.09 -13.37
C SER A 83 -4.54 -24.92 -12.09
N GLY A 84 -5.43 -24.49 -11.17
CA GLY A 84 -5.60 -25.07 -9.85
C GLY A 84 -4.61 -24.52 -8.80
N ALA A 85 -3.69 -23.63 -9.19
CA ALA A 85 -2.81 -22.95 -8.25
C ALA A 85 -3.58 -21.91 -7.43
N PRO A 86 -3.10 -21.55 -6.21
CA PRO A 86 -3.67 -20.45 -5.46
C PRO A 86 -3.71 -19.16 -6.26
N GLY A 87 -4.76 -18.37 -6.09
CA GLY A 87 -4.85 -17.02 -6.66
C GLY A 87 -3.80 -16.08 -6.06
N PRO A 88 -3.64 -14.88 -6.65
CA PRO A 88 -2.76 -13.86 -6.11
C PRO A 88 -3.07 -13.52 -4.65
N ARG A 89 -2.04 -13.25 -3.86
CA ARG A 89 -2.23 -12.72 -2.51
C ARG A 89 -2.74 -11.28 -2.58
N VAL A 90 -3.90 -11.04 -2.02
CA VAL A 90 -4.54 -9.72 -2.06
C VAL A 90 -4.16 -8.92 -0.82
N VAL A 91 -3.61 -7.74 -1.04
CA VAL A 91 -3.30 -6.74 -0.01
C VAL A 91 -4.21 -5.55 -0.20
N LEU A 92 -5.03 -5.21 0.76
CA LEU A 92 -5.79 -3.95 0.73
C LEU A 92 -5.01 -2.87 1.49
N SER A 93 -4.62 -1.80 0.78
CA SER A 93 -4.12 -0.56 1.37
C SER A 93 -5.29 0.41 1.53
N THR A 94 -5.68 0.69 2.76
CA THR A 94 -6.86 1.51 3.07
C THR A 94 -6.59 2.46 4.23
N ASN A 95 -7.28 3.57 4.26
CA ASN A 95 -7.25 4.48 5.41
C ASN A 95 -8.05 3.94 6.62
N GLY A 96 -8.80 2.84 6.45
CA GLY A 96 -9.51 2.18 7.55
C GLY A 96 -10.84 2.83 7.95
N LEU A 97 -11.37 3.75 7.16
CA LEU A 97 -12.64 4.47 7.46
C LEU A 97 -13.89 3.81 6.87
N ALA A 98 -13.73 2.73 6.12
CA ALA A 98 -14.86 2.03 5.53
C ALA A 98 -15.86 1.55 6.60
N PRO A 99 -17.16 1.50 6.28
CA PRO A 99 -18.16 0.91 7.17
C PRO A 99 -17.80 -0.54 7.52
N VAL A 100 -18.07 -0.95 8.75
CA VAL A 100 -17.79 -2.32 9.23
C VAL A 100 -18.46 -3.37 8.33
N VAL A 101 -19.66 -3.10 7.83
CA VAL A 101 -20.38 -4.01 6.93
C VAL A 101 -19.62 -4.24 5.62
N THR A 102 -19.01 -3.20 5.05
CA THR A 102 -18.16 -3.28 3.86
C THR A 102 -16.91 -4.10 4.16
N MET A 103 -16.22 -3.80 5.25
CA MET A 103 -15.00 -4.53 5.63
C MET A 103 -15.27 -6.01 5.91
N LYS A 104 -16.39 -6.37 6.51
CA LYS A 104 -16.77 -7.78 6.73
C LYS A 104 -16.93 -8.58 5.43
N ARG A 105 -17.28 -7.93 4.33
CA ARG A 105 -17.38 -8.57 3.01
C ARG A 105 -16.02 -8.69 2.32
N ILE A 106 -15.11 -7.75 2.56
CA ILE A 106 -13.79 -7.70 1.91
C ILE A 106 -12.77 -8.59 2.65
N LEU A 107 -12.74 -8.53 3.98
CA LEU A 107 -11.73 -9.21 4.80
C LEU A 107 -11.55 -10.72 4.53
N PRO A 108 -12.61 -11.51 4.24
CA PRO A 108 -12.46 -12.94 3.92
C PRO A 108 -11.56 -13.23 2.72
N HIS A 109 -11.42 -12.29 1.80
CA HIS A 109 -10.66 -12.41 0.55
C HIS A 109 -9.25 -11.83 0.64
N LEU A 110 -8.87 -11.22 1.77
CA LEU A 110 -7.56 -10.61 1.94
C LEU A 110 -6.54 -11.58 2.52
N SER A 111 -5.32 -11.55 1.99
CA SER A 111 -4.15 -12.08 2.68
C SER A 111 -3.59 -11.08 3.69
N TRP A 112 -3.65 -9.78 3.35
CA TRP A 112 -3.12 -8.70 4.16
C TRP A 112 -4.00 -7.46 4.10
N ILE A 113 -3.99 -6.73 5.21
CA ILE A 113 -4.49 -5.35 5.27
C ILE A 113 -3.36 -4.41 5.68
N ALA A 114 -3.22 -3.29 4.96
CA ALA A 114 -2.28 -2.22 5.28
C ALA A 114 -3.06 -0.99 5.72
N VAL A 115 -2.81 -0.53 6.93
CA VAL A 115 -3.49 0.63 7.52
C VAL A 115 -2.49 1.61 8.12
N PRO A 116 -2.79 2.91 8.14
CA PRO A 116 -1.88 3.94 8.62
C PRO A 116 -2.13 4.30 10.08
N VAL A 117 -1.04 4.43 10.85
CA VAL A 117 -1.02 5.16 12.12
C VAL A 117 0.23 6.03 12.16
N GLU A 118 0.05 7.35 12.17
CA GLU A 118 1.17 8.29 12.02
C GLU A 118 1.78 8.69 13.36
N SER A 119 1.00 8.69 14.43
CA SER A 119 1.45 9.07 15.77
C SER A 119 0.61 8.44 16.87
N ALA A 120 1.23 8.17 18.01
CA ALA A 120 0.54 7.84 19.25
C ALA A 120 -0.15 9.09 19.86
N ASP A 121 0.37 10.27 19.58
CA ASP A 121 -0.29 11.54 19.93
C ASP A 121 -1.46 11.80 18.97
N LEU A 122 -2.65 12.07 19.54
CA LEU A 122 -3.87 12.23 18.76
C LEU A 122 -3.86 13.50 17.92
N GLU A 123 -3.37 14.60 18.47
CA GLU A 123 -3.32 15.88 17.76
C GLU A 123 -2.36 15.81 16.58
N GLN A 124 -1.16 15.27 16.79
CA GLN A 124 -0.20 15.04 15.71
C GLN A 124 -0.81 14.15 14.60
N HIS A 125 -1.46 13.05 15.00
CA HIS A 125 -2.10 12.16 14.04
C HIS A 125 -3.18 12.87 13.22
N GLN A 126 -4.04 13.68 13.86
CA GLN A 126 -5.11 14.43 13.20
C GLN A 126 -4.57 15.51 12.25
N ARG A 127 -3.46 16.15 12.59
CA ARG A 127 -2.79 17.13 11.71
C ARG A 127 -2.22 16.47 10.46
N MET A 128 -1.86 15.20 10.54
CA MET A 128 -1.35 14.42 9.41
C MET A 128 -2.49 13.78 8.60
N ARG A 129 -3.50 13.21 9.26
CA ARG A 129 -4.64 12.54 8.63
C ARG A 129 -5.88 13.43 8.70
N THR A 130 -5.94 14.41 7.79
CA THR A 130 -6.98 15.43 7.75
C THR A 130 -8.22 14.97 6.97
N GLY A 131 -9.40 15.44 7.37
CA GLY A 131 -10.68 15.20 6.69
C GLY A 131 -11.75 14.59 7.60
N VAL A 132 -11.51 13.44 8.23
CA VAL A 132 -12.50 12.75 9.08
C VAL A 132 -11.90 12.42 10.44
N ALA A 133 -12.51 12.92 11.50
CA ALA A 133 -12.15 12.58 12.88
C ALA A 133 -13.18 11.62 13.50
N PRO A 134 -12.82 10.78 14.46
CA PRO A 134 -11.46 10.42 14.89
C PRO A 134 -10.88 9.28 14.03
N HIS A 135 -10.01 9.61 13.09
CA HIS A 135 -9.42 8.62 12.16
C HIS A 135 -8.68 7.50 12.90
N ARG A 136 -7.76 7.86 13.82
CA ARG A 136 -6.92 6.89 14.54
C ARG A 136 -7.74 5.82 15.26
N ASP A 137 -8.77 6.25 15.98
CA ASP A 137 -9.59 5.34 16.78
C ASP A 137 -10.40 4.38 15.91
N ARG A 138 -10.83 4.83 14.71
CA ARG A 138 -11.47 3.94 13.73
C ARG A 138 -10.51 2.90 13.19
N VAL A 139 -9.27 3.28 12.88
CA VAL A 139 -8.23 2.33 12.48
C VAL A 139 -7.96 1.31 13.59
N LEU A 140 -7.81 1.74 14.84
CA LEU A 140 -7.62 0.82 15.97
C LEU A 140 -8.82 -0.13 16.14
N GLY A 141 -10.04 0.36 15.97
CA GLY A 141 -11.25 -0.44 15.97
C GLY A 141 -11.27 -1.50 14.86
N LEU A 142 -10.88 -1.13 13.63
CA LEU A 142 -10.75 -2.05 12.52
C LEU A 142 -9.71 -3.13 12.81
N LEU A 143 -8.56 -2.76 13.34
CA LEU A 143 -7.51 -3.70 13.70
C LEU A 143 -7.95 -4.70 14.76
N LYS A 144 -8.73 -4.26 15.72
CA LYS A 144 -9.35 -5.14 16.72
C LYS A 144 -10.31 -6.15 16.08
N GLU A 145 -11.16 -5.71 15.14
CA GLU A 145 -12.04 -6.60 14.37
C GLU A 145 -11.24 -7.62 13.58
N VAL A 146 -10.21 -7.20 12.83
CA VAL A 146 -9.33 -8.10 12.07
C VAL A 146 -8.73 -9.16 12.98
N ARG A 147 -8.15 -8.76 14.10
CA ARG A 147 -7.51 -9.69 15.03
C ARG A 147 -8.49 -10.72 15.64
N THR A 148 -9.68 -10.25 16.03
CA THR A 148 -10.63 -11.10 16.77
C THR A 148 -11.44 -12.02 15.88
N ARG A 149 -11.68 -11.65 14.62
CA ARG A 149 -12.62 -12.37 13.74
C ARG A 149 -12.04 -12.81 12.41
N HIS A 150 -10.88 -12.25 12.02
CA HIS A 150 -10.24 -12.50 10.72
C HIS A 150 -8.76 -12.82 10.90
N GLY A 151 -8.44 -13.76 11.83
CA GLY A 151 -7.07 -14.09 12.20
C GLY A 151 -6.17 -14.61 11.07
N HIS A 152 -6.73 -14.97 9.91
CA HIS A 152 -5.99 -15.31 8.71
C HIS A 152 -5.43 -14.07 8.00
N VAL A 153 -6.03 -12.88 8.21
CA VAL A 153 -5.57 -11.64 7.60
C VAL A 153 -4.38 -11.08 8.37
N ARG A 154 -3.26 -10.98 7.72
CA ARG A 154 -2.06 -10.36 8.30
C ARG A 154 -2.14 -8.84 8.21
N VAL A 155 -1.47 -8.16 9.11
CA VAL A 155 -1.55 -6.71 9.23
C VAL A 155 -0.21 -6.05 9.01
N LYS A 156 -0.21 -5.04 8.14
CA LYS A 156 0.86 -4.05 7.97
C LYS A 156 0.41 -2.73 8.60
N LEU A 157 1.22 -2.18 9.45
CA LEU A 157 1.05 -0.83 9.97
C LEU A 157 1.99 0.09 9.22
N GLY A 158 1.49 1.18 8.66
CA GLY A 158 2.29 2.20 7.97
C GLY A 158 2.42 3.47 8.80
N THR A 159 3.61 4.03 8.88
CA THR A 159 3.89 5.33 9.49
C THR A 159 4.75 6.14 8.52
N VAL A 160 4.25 7.27 8.05
CA VAL A 160 5.02 8.22 7.25
C VAL A 160 5.71 9.21 8.18
N VAL A 161 7.03 9.34 8.08
CA VAL A 161 7.79 10.28 8.89
C VAL A 161 7.79 11.66 8.24
N THR A 162 7.37 12.64 9.01
CA THR A 162 7.37 14.06 8.68
C THR A 162 7.87 14.87 9.87
N ARG A 163 8.08 16.19 9.71
CA ARG A 163 8.41 17.08 10.84
C ARG A 163 7.38 17.05 11.97
N LEU A 164 6.13 16.69 11.66
CA LEU A 164 5.06 16.67 12.65
C LEU A 164 5.19 15.53 13.66
N ASN A 165 5.72 14.36 13.24
CA ASN A 165 5.78 13.16 14.09
C ASN A 165 7.19 12.59 14.29
N ALA A 166 8.24 13.20 13.73
CA ALA A 166 9.60 12.68 13.80
C ALA A 166 10.08 12.39 15.23
N THR A 167 9.69 13.20 16.21
CA THR A 167 10.07 13.00 17.61
C THR A 167 9.35 11.84 18.28
N GLY A 168 8.13 11.49 17.85
CA GLY A 168 7.23 10.54 18.50
C GLY A 168 6.86 9.30 17.70
N ALA A 169 7.32 9.16 16.45
CA ALA A 169 6.95 8.04 15.56
C ALA A 169 7.19 6.66 16.19
N HIS A 170 8.29 6.49 16.94
CA HIS A 170 8.64 5.24 17.62
C HIS A 170 7.58 4.78 18.63
N SER A 171 6.77 5.68 19.19
CA SER A 171 5.73 5.36 20.18
C SER A 171 4.45 4.77 19.56
N VAL A 172 4.35 4.67 18.23
CA VAL A 172 3.17 4.11 17.55
C VAL A 172 2.91 2.67 17.99
N LEU A 173 3.95 1.85 18.17
CA LEU A 173 3.77 0.48 18.65
C LEU A 173 3.27 0.41 20.10
N ASP A 174 3.59 1.40 20.95
CA ASP A 174 3.06 1.46 22.32
C ASP A 174 1.54 1.65 22.32
N LEU A 175 1.05 2.49 21.40
CA LEU A 175 -0.38 2.70 21.23
C LEU A 175 -1.11 1.41 20.84
N VAL A 176 -0.62 0.68 19.84
CA VAL A 176 -1.29 -0.54 19.35
C VAL A 176 -1.13 -1.69 20.34
N GLN A 177 -0.04 -1.76 21.09
CA GLN A 177 0.19 -2.78 22.11
C GLN A 177 -0.78 -2.68 23.30
N LYS A 178 -1.25 -1.47 23.65
CA LYS A 178 -2.24 -1.26 24.73
C LYS A 178 -3.49 -2.12 24.54
N ASP A 179 -3.88 -2.40 23.31
CA ASP A 179 -5.01 -3.27 22.99
C ASP A 179 -4.61 -4.75 22.88
N ALA A 180 -3.45 -5.14 23.43
CA ALA A 180 -2.83 -6.48 23.34
C ALA A 180 -2.66 -6.95 21.89
N TRP A 181 -2.34 -6.02 20.97
CA TRP A 181 -2.18 -6.29 19.56
C TRP A 181 -0.89 -5.66 19.02
N LEU A 182 -0.17 -6.40 18.17
CA LEU A 182 1.01 -5.94 17.43
C LEU A 182 0.86 -6.29 15.95
N PRO A 183 1.28 -5.41 15.00
CA PRO A 183 1.26 -5.72 13.59
C PRO A 183 2.27 -6.84 13.28
N HIS A 184 2.05 -7.55 12.18
CA HIS A 184 3.04 -8.49 11.66
C HIS A 184 4.25 -7.73 11.09
N VAL A 185 3.97 -6.62 10.42
CA VAL A 185 4.99 -5.75 9.83
C VAL A 185 4.67 -4.28 10.16
N TRP A 186 5.67 -3.55 10.61
CA TRP A 186 5.63 -2.10 10.73
C TRP A 186 6.46 -1.47 9.61
N LYS A 187 5.83 -0.64 8.79
CA LYS A 187 6.47 0.05 7.68
C LYS A 187 6.71 1.50 8.04
N ILE A 188 7.97 1.91 8.01
CA ILE A 188 8.37 3.31 8.19
C ILE A 188 8.73 3.88 6.83
N TYR A 189 8.02 4.93 6.44
CA TYR A 189 8.22 5.60 5.17
C TYR A 189 8.85 6.97 5.37
N GLN A 190 9.95 7.26 4.70
CA GLN A 190 10.34 8.64 4.46
C GLN A 190 9.27 9.29 3.58
N MET A 191 8.79 10.47 3.97
CA MET A 191 7.80 11.19 3.18
C MET A 191 8.28 11.35 1.74
N SER A 192 7.44 10.93 0.79
CA SER A 192 7.75 11.10 -0.63
C SER A 192 7.55 12.56 -1.04
N GLU A 193 8.50 13.08 -1.79
CA GLU A 193 8.42 14.42 -2.40
C GLU A 193 7.74 14.36 -3.79
N THR A 194 6.64 13.59 -3.89
CA THR A 194 5.78 13.49 -5.07
C THR A 194 4.35 13.86 -4.70
N ASN A 195 3.53 14.20 -5.67
CA ASN A 195 2.12 14.56 -5.51
C ASN A 195 1.92 15.59 -4.37
N TYR A 196 1.08 15.29 -3.35
CA TYR A 196 0.81 16.21 -2.23
C TYR A 196 2.03 16.42 -1.34
N GLY A 197 2.92 15.41 -1.25
CA GLY A 197 4.17 15.55 -0.50
C GLY A 197 5.12 16.59 -1.14
N ALA A 198 5.15 16.70 -2.47
CA ALA A 198 5.90 17.74 -3.18
C ALA A 198 5.35 19.14 -2.87
N ASP A 199 4.01 19.27 -2.90
CA ASP A 199 3.33 20.57 -2.63
C ASP A 199 3.58 21.08 -1.20
N ASN A 200 3.83 20.17 -0.26
CA ASN A 200 3.98 20.46 1.17
C ASN A 200 5.38 20.18 1.73
N ARG A 201 6.37 19.99 0.85
CA ARG A 201 7.73 19.61 1.21
C ARG A 201 8.36 20.55 2.23
N ASP A 202 8.22 21.85 2.05
CA ASP A 202 8.94 22.86 2.82
C ASP A 202 8.60 22.84 4.32
N TRP A 203 7.40 22.39 4.69
CA TRP A 203 6.99 22.32 6.08
C TRP A 203 6.85 20.91 6.65
N LEU A 204 6.81 19.87 5.80
CA LEU A 204 6.67 18.48 6.23
C LEU A 204 7.94 17.65 6.13
N ALA A 205 8.77 17.86 5.09
CA ALA A 205 9.92 17.01 4.86
C ALA A 205 10.94 17.09 6.01
N VAL A 206 11.53 15.96 6.33
CA VAL A 206 12.69 15.85 7.21
C VAL A 206 13.94 15.59 6.37
N SER A 207 15.11 15.98 6.87
CA SER A 207 16.38 15.58 6.26
C SER A 207 16.61 14.08 6.40
N ASP A 208 17.50 13.53 5.58
CA ASP A 208 17.88 12.12 5.66
C ASP A 208 18.43 11.75 7.04
N ASP A 209 19.27 12.60 7.64
CA ASP A 209 19.82 12.38 8.98
C ASP A 209 18.70 12.27 10.04
N VAL A 210 17.73 13.18 10.02
CA VAL A 210 16.58 13.14 10.94
C VAL A 210 15.74 11.89 10.69
N PHE A 211 15.58 11.48 9.43
CA PHE A 211 14.86 10.24 9.11
C PHE A 211 15.59 9.01 9.66
N GLU A 212 16.93 8.92 9.51
CA GLU A 212 17.70 7.80 10.03
C GLU A 212 17.65 7.73 11.57
N ASP A 213 17.70 8.86 12.27
CA ASP A 213 17.50 8.91 13.73
C ASP A 213 16.14 8.36 14.16
N VAL A 214 15.08 8.64 13.36
CA VAL A 214 13.75 8.07 13.60
C VAL A 214 13.74 6.57 13.34
N VAL A 215 14.38 6.13 12.27
CA VAL A 215 14.51 4.70 11.91
C VAL A 215 15.21 3.93 13.03
N GLU A 216 16.30 4.44 13.57
CA GLU A 216 17.02 3.78 14.67
C GLU A 216 16.13 3.58 15.91
N ARG A 217 15.39 4.62 16.31
CA ARG A 217 14.45 4.53 17.44
C ARG A 217 13.30 3.55 17.15
N CYS A 218 12.75 3.58 15.94
CA CYS A 218 11.72 2.64 15.52
C CYS A 218 12.23 1.20 15.47
N ALA A 219 13.46 0.99 14.99
CA ALA A 219 14.10 -0.34 14.94
C ALA A 219 14.26 -0.94 16.32
N LYS A 220 14.75 -0.16 17.29
CA LYS A 220 14.84 -0.59 18.69
C LYS A 220 13.45 -0.98 19.22
N THR A 221 12.46 -0.11 19.05
CA THR A 221 11.07 -0.38 19.50
C THR A 221 10.49 -1.63 18.86
N ALA A 222 10.70 -1.84 17.57
CA ALA A 222 10.22 -3.01 16.84
C ALA A 222 10.92 -4.30 17.34
N ALA A 223 12.24 -4.27 17.52
CA ALA A 223 13.02 -5.40 18.02
C ALA A 223 12.58 -5.82 19.43
N ASP A 224 12.43 -4.87 20.35
CA ASP A 224 11.97 -5.10 21.72
C ASP A 224 10.60 -5.77 21.79
N ARG A 225 9.80 -5.67 20.71
CA ARG A 225 8.41 -6.22 20.62
C ARG A 225 8.28 -7.38 19.64
N GLY A 226 9.36 -7.82 19.01
CA GLY A 226 9.33 -8.89 18.01
C GLY A 226 8.51 -8.55 16.75
N VAL A 227 8.40 -7.25 16.40
CA VAL A 227 7.71 -6.77 15.20
C VAL A 227 8.71 -6.62 14.06
N GLN A 228 8.39 -7.16 12.89
CA GLN A 228 9.22 -6.96 11.72
C GLN A 228 9.15 -5.51 11.25
N LEU A 229 10.31 -4.83 11.15
CA LEU A 229 10.41 -3.48 10.61
C LEU A 229 10.80 -3.51 9.14
N GLN A 230 10.11 -2.71 8.33
CA GLN A 230 10.50 -2.39 6.95
C GLN A 230 10.66 -0.88 6.79
N VAL A 231 11.77 -0.45 6.20
CA VAL A 231 12.09 0.97 6.02
C VAL A 231 12.13 1.34 4.55
N TYR A 232 11.41 2.38 4.20
CA TYR A 232 11.29 2.88 2.83
C TYR A 232 11.88 4.28 2.71
N ARG A 233 13.07 4.36 2.12
CA ARG A 233 13.82 5.60 1.86
C ARG A 233 13.53 6.13 0.47
N ASN A 234 13.56 7.43 0.30
CA ASN A 234 13.41 8.04 -1.03
C ASN A 234 14.51 7.57 -1.99
N SER A 235 15.75 7.41 -1.49
CA SER A 235 16.90 6.94 -2.27
C SER A 235 16.78 5.50 -2.81
N THR A 236 15.92 4.66 -2.23
CA THR A 236 15.80 3.24 -2.60
C THR A 236 14.48 2.89 -3.29
N ARG A 237 13.65 3.88 -3.60
CA ARG A 237 12.32 3.64 -4.23
C ARG A 237 12.39 3.26 -5.70
N SER A 238 13.40 3.79 -6.44
CA SER A 238 13.53 3.51 -7.86
C SER A 238 13.64 2.00 -8.14
N GLY A 239 12.92 1.56 -9.15
CA GLY A 239 12.90 0.16 -9.57
C GLY A 239 12.16 -0.81 -8.64
N SER A 240 11.53 -0.33 -7.56
CA SER A 240 10.92 -1.22 -6.56
C SER A 240 9.43 -1.50 -6.81
N TYR A 241 8.74 -0.62 -7.52
CA TYR A 241 7.29 -0.65 -7.70
C TYR A 241 6.90 -0.76 -9.17
N LEU A 242 5.84 -1.50 -9.41
CA LEU A 242 5.04 -1.42 -10.62
C LEU A 242 3.62 -1.04 -10.22
N PHE A 243 3.14 0.06 -10.75
CA PHE A 243 1.75 0.50 -10.58
C PHE A 243 0.97 0.28 -11.87
N VAL A 244 -0.31 -0.04 -11.72
CA VAL A 244 -1.31 0.11 -12.77
C VAL A 244 -2.25 1.23 -12.30
N ASP A 245 -2.26 2.33 -13.01
CA ASP A 245 -3.04 3.53 -12.69
C ASP A 245 -4.51 3.41 -13.12
N PRO A 246 -5.42 4.29 -12.66
CA PRO A 246 -6.84 4.22 -12.96
C PRO A 246 -7.18 4.31 -14.46
N ASP A 247 -6.28 4.87 -15.27
CA ASP A 247 -6.39 4.95 -16.74
C ASP A 247 -5.68 3.78 -17.44
N CYS A 248 -5.43 2.67 -16.74
CA CYS A 248 -4.76 1.47 -17.22
C CYS A 248 -3.30 1.68 -17.65
N GLN A 249 -2.71 2.85 -17.37
CA GLN A 249 -1.30 3.09 -17.63
C GLN A 249 -0.43 2.34 -16.62
N VAL A 250 0.61 1.70 -17.12
CA VAL A 250 1.66 1.08 -16.32
C VAL A 250 2.69 2.13 -15.94
N VAL A 251 2.96 2.25 -14.65
CA VAL A 251 3.83 3.28 -14.08
C VAL A 251 4.90 2.66 -13.21
N VAL A 252 6.12 3.13 -13.35
CA VAL A 252 7.28 2.75 -12.53
C VAL A 252 7.85 3.97 -11.81
N ILE A 253 8.63 3.73 -10.75
CA ILE A 253 9.40 4.79 -10.11
C ILE A 253 10.81 4.78 -10.69
N ASP A 254 11.18 5.86 -11.34
CA ASP A 254 12.49 6.08 -11.93
C ASP A 254 13.08 7.40 -11.41
N GLU A 255 14.29 7.34 -10.88
CA GLU A 255 14.97 8.51 -10.25
C GLU A 255 14.06 9.26 -9.24
N GLY A 256 13.25 8.52 -8.48
CA GLY A 256 12.32 9.08 -7.48
C GLY A 256 11.04 9.70 -8.06
N ARG A 257 10.81 9.59 -9.38
CA ARG A 257 9.63 10.12 -10.07
C ARG A 257 8.81 9.02 -10.71
N GLU A 258 7.52 9.28 -10.87
CA GLU A 258 6.63 8.38 -11.62
C GLU A 258 6.88 8.54 -13.12
N ARG A 259 7.12 7.42 -13.81
CA ARG A 259 7.28 7.35 -15.26
C ARG A 259 6.29 6.34 -15.84
N ARG A 260 5.45 6.80 -16.75
CA ARG A 260 4.54 5.95 -17.54
C ARG A 260 5.32 5.21 -18.62
N ILE A 261 5.08 3.92 -18.75
CA ILE A 261 5.77 3.06 -19.72
C ILE A 261 4.85 2.50 -20.82
N GLY A 262 3.53 2.57 -20.65
CA GLY A 262 2.57 2.20 -21.67
C GLY A 262 1.20 1.86 -21.10
N ASP A 263 0.23 1.68 -22.00
CA ASP A 263 -1.10 1.17 -21.66
C ASP A 263 -1.07 -0.36 -21.53
N LEU A 264 -1.64 -0.87 -20.44
CA LEU A 264 -1.57 -2.28 -20.08
C LEU A 264 -2.19 -3.22 -21.15
N PHE A 265 -3.14 -2.73 -21.93
CA PHE A 265 -3.87 -3.52 -22.94
C PHE A 265 -3.34 -3.32 -24.35
N GLU A 266 -2.77 -2.14 -24.66
CA GLU A 266 -2.39 -1.76 -26.00
C GLU A 266 -0.88 -1.91 -26.25
N ASP A 267 -0.05 -1.71 -25.20
CA ASP A 267 1.41 -1.60 -25.31
C ASP A 267 2.17 -2.78 -24.70
N GLN A 268 1.61 -3.99 -24.63
CA GLN A 268 2.17 -5.12 -23.88
C GLN A 268 3.61 -5.48 -24.26
N GLU A 269 3.95 -5.48 -25.55
CA GLU A 269 5.33 -5.75 -26.01
C GLU A 269 6.31 -4.67 -25.57
N LYS A 270 5.90 -3.40 -25.66
CA LYS A 270 6.69 -2.25 -25.20
C LYS A 270 6.89 -2.29 -23.69
N ILE A 271 5.81 -2.56 -22.93
CA ILE A 271 5.88 -2.70 -21.48
C ILE A 271 6.85 -3.81 -21.09
N ALA A 272 6.78 -4.98 -21.74
CA ALA A 272 7.68 -6.10 -21.47
C ALA A 272 9.16 -5.73 -21.71
N ALA A 273 9.45 -4.96 -22.76
CA ALA A 273 10.78 -4.47 -23.06
C ALA A 273 11.27 -3.45 -22.02
N ASP A 274 10.43 -2.48 -21.68
CA ASP A 274 10.76 -1.39 -20.77
C ASP A 274 10.89 -1.85 -19.31
N LEU A 275 10.12 -2.87 -18.89
CA LEU A 275 10.18 -3.44 -17.54
C LEU A 275 11.55 -4.04 -17.22
N HIS A 276 12.25 -4.62 -18.20
CA HIS A 276 13.55 -5.28 -18.01
C HIS A 276 14.63 -4.32 -17.47
N GLY A 277 14.51 -3.01 -17.72
CA GLY A 277 15.42 -2.00 -17.20
C GLY A 277 14.83 -1.12 -16.09
N ALA A 278 13.51 -1.11 -15.96
CA ALA A 278 12.79 -0.19 -15.08
C ALA A 278 12.44 -0.76 -13.72
N VAL A 279 12.29 -2.10 -13.60
CA VAL A 279 11.95 -2.77 -12.34
C VAL A 279 13.00 -3.81 -12.00
N ASP A 280 13.63 -3.65 -10.84
CA ASP A 280 14.47 -4.66 -10.22
C ASP A 280 13.55 -5.73 -9.58
N LEU A 281 13.47 -6.89 -10.18
CA LEU A 281 12.60 -7.98 -9.74
C LEU A 281 12.94 -8.45 -8.31
N THR A 282 14.22 -8.37 -7.92
CA THR A 282 14.67 -8.72 -6.56
C THR A 282 14.17 -7.68 -5.55
N ARG A 283 14.28 -6.38 -5.88
CA ARG A 283 13.74 -5.31 -5.02
C ARG A 283 12.22 -5.35 -4.97
N ASN A 284 11.54 -5.57 -6.09
CA ASN A 284 10.09 -5.74 -6.12
C ASN A 284 9.67 -6.89 -5.22
N ALA A 285 10.26 -8.07 -5.36
CA ALA A 285 10.02 -9.20 -4.48
C ALA A 285 10.40 -8.88 -3.02
N GLY A 286 11.54 -8.21 -2.79
CA GLY A 286 12.02 -7.83 -1.46
C GLY A 286 11.09 -6.89 -0.69
N ASN A 287 10.41 -5.97 -1.36
CA ASN A 287 9.40 -5.10 -0.74
C ASN A 287 8.22 -5.90 -0.16
N PHE A 288 8.04 -7.12 -0.61
CA PHE A 288 6.98 -8.03 -0.20
C PHE A 288 7.50 -9.29 0.52
N SER A 289 8.79 -9.65 0.40
CA SER A 289 9.37 -10.89 0.98
C SER A 289 9.28 -10.94 2.50
N GLY A 290 9.54 -9.84 3.19
CA GLY A 290 9.26 -9.74 4.61
C GLY A 290 7.77 -9.77 4.96
N THR A 291 6.93 -9.66 3.97
CA THR A 291 5.47 -9.70 4.04
C THR A 291 4.95 -11.11 3.76
N TYR A 292 5.74 -11.92 3.03
CA TYR A 292 5.38 -13.25 2.57
C TYR A 292 6.52 -14.23 2.86
N PRO A 293 6.69 -14.66 4.14
CA PRO A 293 7.82 -15.53 4.55
C PRO A 293 7.82 -16.91 3.87
N ASP A 294 6.73 -17.25 3.18
CA ASP A 294 6.56 -18.56 2.52
C ASP A 294 6.86 -18.51 1.00
N LEU A 295 7.61 -17.51 0.53
CA LEU A 295 8.00 -17.37 -0.88
C LEU A 295 9.48 -17.62 -1.09
#